data_3f02d37c9b15408ecd8bd530bc9b735a
#
_entry.id   3f02d37c9b15408ecd8bd530bc9b735a
#
_cell.length_a   1.000
_cell.length_b   1.000
_cell.length_c   1.000
_cell.angle_alpha   90.00
_cell.angle_beta   90.00
_cell.angle_gamma   90.00
#
_symmetry.space_group_name_H-M   'P 1'
#
loop_
_entity.id
_entity.type
_entity.pdbx_description
1 polymer ?
#
loop_
_entity_poly.entity_id
_entity_poly.type
_entity_poly.pdbx_seq_one_letter_code
_entity_poly.pdbx_strand_id
1 'polypeptide(L)'
;MKLPSNPLANDLLASLPEAEWQRWQPQLERVELKLGQVLYESGTTMHHVYFPTNSIVSLLYVMEDGASAEIAVVGHEGVVGISIFMGGGSTPSRAVVQSAGWGFRLRAAVIKEEFARSMPVLHLLLRYTQALITQMAQTAVCNRHHSLDQQLCRWLLLSMDRLQGTELVMTQELIAHM
;
A
#
# COMPACT_ATOMS: atom_id res chain seq x y z
N MET A 1 4.61 -23.42 0.94
CA MET A 1 4.90 -22.03 1.36
C MET A 1 4.15 -21.80 2.68
N LYS A 2 4.86 -21.55 3.80
CA LYS A 2 4.19 -21.25 5.08
C LYS A 2 3.44 -19.92 4.92
N LEU A 3 2.13 -19.94 5.12
CA LEU A 3 1.28 -18.74 5.10
C LEU A 3 1.79 -17.75 6.14
N PRO A 4 2.11 -16.50 5.79
CA PRO A 4 2.49 -15.48 6.78
C PRO A 4 1.27 -15.19 7.65
N SER A 5 1.22 -15.86 8.80
CA SER A 5 0.19 -15.66 9.82
C SER A 5 0.57 -14.56 10.82
N ASN A 6 1.74 -13.94 10.61
CA ASN A 6 2.31 -12.96 11.52
C ASN A 6 2.08 -11.54 10.99
N PRO A 7 1.28 -10.70 11.68
CA PRO A 7 1.11 -9.29 11.30
C PRO A 7 2.43 -8.51 11.29
N LEU A 8 3.39 -8.90 12.11
CA LEU A 8 4.72 -8.28 12.20
C LEU A 8 5.63 -8.58 10.99
N ALA A 9 5.13 -9.35 10.01
CA ALA A 9 5.74 -9.44 8.68
C ALA A 9 5.51 -8.17 7.83
N ASN A 10 4.66 -7.25 8.31
CA ASN A 10 4.58 -5.88 7.80
C ASN A 10 5.44 -4.98 8.69
N ASP A 11 6.40 -4.29 8.08
CA ASP A 11 7.42 -3.50 8.80
C ASP A 11 6.82 -2.31 9.55
N LEU A 12 5.72 -1.72 9.02
CA LEU A 12 5.04 -0.62 9.69
C LEU A 12 4.38 -1.11 10.98
N LEU A 13 3.72 -2.28 10.94
CA LEU A 13 3.15 -2.91 12.15
C LEU A 13 4.25 -3.35 13.12
N ALA A 14 5.37 -3.87 12.62
CA ALA A 14 6.52 -4.24 13.45
C ALA A 14 7.22 -3.03 14.12
N SER A 15 7.04 -1.83 13.58
CA SER A 15 7.60 -0.58 14.11
C SER A 15 6.71 0.08 15.17
N LEU A 16 5.53 -0.47 15.46
CA LEU A 16 4.67 0.03 16.52
C LEU A 16 5.30 -0.22 17.90
N PRO A 17 5.27 0.75 18.82
CA PRO A 17 5.63 0.48 20.21
C PRO A 17 4.68 -0.55 20.83
N GLU A 18 5.15 -1.29 21.82
CA GLU A 18 4.44 -2.43 22.40
C GLU A 18 3.02 -2.08 22.89
N ALA A 19 2.85 -0.91 23.51
CA ALA A 19 1.54 -0.48 24.03
C ALA A 19 0.51 -0.24 22.91
N GLU A 20 0.97 0.31 21.77
CA GLU A 20 0.17 0.51 20.56
C GLU A 20 -0.12 -0.80 19.87
N TRP A 21 0.88 -1.66 19.77
CA TRP A 21 0.73 -2.99 19.21
C TRP A 21 -0.32 -3.83 19.93
N GLN A 22 -0.30 -3.87 21.25
CA GLN A 22 -1.29 -4.60 22.05
C GLN A 22 -2.73 -4.12 21.85
N ARG A 23 -2.93 -2.83 21.51
CA ARG A 23 -4.26 -2.30 21.17
C ARG A 23 -4.71 -2.66 19.74
N TRP A 24 -3.76 -2.71 18.79
CA TRP A 24 -4.09 -2.95 17.39
C TRP A 24 -4.25 -4.44 17.08
N GLN A 25 -3.39 -5.28 17.64
CA GLN A 25 -3.35 -6.72 17.36
C GLN A 25 -4.72 -7.41 17.39
N PRO A 26 -5.58 -7.23 18.42
CA PRO A 26 -6.89 -7.88 18.48
C PRO A 26 -7.91 -7.36 17.47
N GLN A 27 -7.62 -6.25 16.81
CA GLN A 27 -8.49 -5.60 15.82
C GLN A 27 -8.03 -5.83 14.37
N LEU A 28 -6.84 -6.42 14.20
CA LEU A 28 -6.32 -6.77 12.89
C LEU A 28 -7.04 -8.02 12.35
N GLU A 29 -7.63 -7.87 11.18
CA GLU A 29 -8.24 -8.97 10.46
C GLU A 29 -7.32 -9.44 9.34
N ARG A 30 -6.96 -10.72 9.34
CA ARG A 30 -6.20 -11.31 8.25
C ARG A 30 -7.05 -11.41 6.99
N VAL A 31 -6.50 -11.02 5.85
CA VAL A 31 -7.19 -11.04 4.55
C VAL A 31 -6.30 -11.61 3.45
N GLU A 32 -6.90 -12.40 2.58
CA GLU A 32 -6.30 -12.77 1.31
C GLU A 32 -6.42 -11.61 0.33
N LEU A 33 -5.31 -11.27 -0.32
CA LEU A 33 -5.24 -10.24 -1.35
C LEU A 33 -5.06 -10.93 -2.71
N LYS A 34 -6.15 -11.06 -3.46
CA LYS A 34 -6.16 -11.77 -4.75
C LYS A 34 -5.65 -10.87 -5.87
N LEU A 35 -4.91 -11.45 -6.81
CA LEU A 35 -4.43 -10.73 -8.00
C LEU A 35 -5.59 -10.01 -8.71
N GLY A 36 -5.41 -8.74 -9.03
CA GLY A 36 -6.42 -7.88 -9.66
C GLY A 36 -7.56 -7.43 -8.75
N GLN A 37 -7.57 -7.84 -7.48
CA GLN A 37 -8.60 -7.40 -6.53
C GLN A 37 -8.50 -5.89 -6.28
N VAL A 38 -9.62 -5.20 -6.42
CA VAL A 38 -9.74 -3.79 -6.04
C VAL A 38 -10.03 -3.68 -4.55
N LEU A 39 -9.20 -2.94 -3.83
CA LEU A 39 -9.35 -2.69 -2.39
C LEU A 39 -10.23 -1.45 -2.13
N TYR A 40 -10.10 -0.44 -2.97
CA TYR A 40 -11.01 0.71 -3.05
C TYR A 40 -10.96 1.35 -4.44
N GLU A 41 -12.07 1.94 -4.84
CA GLU A 41 -12.22 2.70 -6.09
C GLU A 41 -11.99 4.20 -5.85
N SER A 42 -11.60 4.91 -6.92
CA SER A 42 -11.50 6.37 -6.94
C SER A 42 -12.80 7.01 -6.46
N GLY A 43 -12.70 8.00 -5.60
CA GLY A 43 -13.83 8.77 -5.07
C GLY A 43 -14.70 8.04 -4.03
N THR A 44 -14.47 6.73 -3.78
CA THR A 44 -15.28 5.97 -2.81
C THR A 44 -14.79 6.16 -1.38
N THR A 45 -15.70 6.04 -0.43
CA THR A 45 -15.38 6.08 1.00
C THR A 45 -14.65 4.80 1.41
N MET A 46 -13.49 4.94 2.00
CA MET A 46 -12.70 3.82 2.50
C MET A 46 -13.08 3.46 3.94
N HIS A 47 -13.31 2.17 4.19
CA HIS A 47 -13.68 1.64 5.50
C HIS A 47 -12.53 0.93 6.22
N HIS A 48 -11.48 0.58 5.50
CA HIS A 48 -10.31 -0.13 6.03
C HIS A 48 -9.02 0.43 5.45
N VAL A 49 -7.96 0.36 6.25
CA VAL A 49 -6.57 0.37 5.77
C VAL A 49 -6.08 -1.06 5.65
N TYR A 50 -5.09 -1.29 4.75
CA TYR A 50 -4.53 -2.62 4.52
C TYR A 50 -3.02 -2.60 4.72
N PHE A 51 -2.51 -3.60 5.41
CA PHE A 51 -1.09 -3.84 5.68
C PHE A 51 -0.66 -5.12 4.95
N PRO A 52 -0.12 -5.02 3.72
CA PRO A 52 0.37 -6.20 3.01
C PRO A 52 1.52 -6.85 3.78
N THR A 53 1.66 -8.19 3.67
CA THR A 53 2.79 -8.92 4.27
C THR A 53 3.67 -9.60 3.21
N ASN A 54 3.06 -10.16 2.17
CA ASN A 54 3.73 -10.76 1.02
C ASN A 54 2.93 -10.53 -0.28
N SER A 55 2.21 -9.45 -0.33
CA SER A 55 1.44 -8.97 -1.48
C SER A 55 1.93 -7.58 -1.86
N ILE A 56 1.69 -7.17 -3.10
CA ILE A 56 1.92 -5.81 -3.57
C ILE A 56 0.58 -5.22 -4.01
N VAL A 57 0.36 -3.96 -3.66
CA VAL A 57 -0.80 -3.17 -4.06
C VAL A 57 -0.34 -1.97 -4.86
N SER A 58 -0.82 -1.83 -6.10
CA SER A 58 -0.64 -0.65 -6.94
C SER A 58 -1.65 0.43 -6.57
N LEU A 59 -1.18 1.67 -6.48
CA LEU A 59 -2.01 2.87 -6.38
C LEU A 59 -2.05 3.51 -7.77
N LEU A 60 -3.24 3.48 -8.39
CA LEU A 60 -3.48 3.99 -9.74
C LEU A 60 -4.23 5.31 -9.66
N TYR A 61 -3.75 6.34 -10.32
CA TYR A 61 -4.54 7.55 -10.55
C TYR A 61 -5.42 7.32 -11.77
N VAL A 62 -6.73 7.53 -11.61
CA VAL A 62 -7.71 7.30 -12.67
C VAL A 62 -8.15 8.65 -13.21
N MET A 63 -8.01 8.85 -14.53
CA MET A 63 -8.43 10.06 -15.23
C MET A 63 -9.90 9.98 -15.65
N GLU A 64 -10.49 11.10 -16.02
CA GLU A 64 -11.92 11.20 -16.43
C GLU A 64 -12.25 10.37 -17.69
N ASP A 65 -11.28 10.20 -18.58
CA ASP A 65 -11.41 9.37 -19.79
C ASP A 65 -11.25 7.87 -19.53
N GLY A 66 -11.02 7.47 -18.27
CA GLY A 66 -10.80 6.09 -17.85
C GLY A 66 -9.34 5.61 -17.96
N ALA A 67 -8.45 6.41 -18.52
CA ALA A 67 -7.02 6.08 -18.51
C ALA A 67 -6.50 6.12 -17.06
N SER A 68 -5.51 5.29 -16.77
CA SER A 68 -4.91 5.26 -15.43
C SER A 68 -3.39 5.09 -15.51
N ALA A 69 -2.71 5.63 -14.51
CA ALA A 69 -1.27 5.49 -14.37
C ALA A 69 -0.92 5.11 -12.93
N GLU A 70 0.05 4.21 -12.78
CA GLU A 70 0.57 3.87 -11.46
C GLU A 70 1.37 5.03 -10.89
N ILE A 71 0.97 5.46 -9.69
CA ILE A 71 1.65 6.55 -8.97
C ILE A 71 2.54 6.03 -7.85
N ALA A 72 2.22 4.87 -7.28
CA ALA A 72 3.00 4.22 -6.24
C ALA A 72 2.64 2.75 -6.10
N VAL A 73 3.52 2.00 -5.46
CA VAL A 73 3.29 0.62 -5.01
C VAL A 73 3.51 0.51 -3.51
N VAL A 74 2.73 -0.33 -2.85
CA VAL A 74 2.78 -0.60 -1.41
C VAL A 74 2.93 -2.09 -1.18
N GLY A 75 3.93 -2.50 -0.43
CA GLY A 75 4.19 -3.87 0.00
C GLY A 75 4.25 -4.00 1.52
N HIS A 76 5.10 -4.92 1.98
CA HIS A 76 5.26 -5.20 3.41
C HIS A 76 5.80 -4.01 4.23
N GLU A 77 6.39 -3.00 3.57
CA GLU A 77 6.95 -1.81 4.22
C GLU A 77 5.91 -0.77 4.63
N GLY A 78 4.62 -0.94 4.23
CA GLY A 78 3.69 0.16 4.32
C GLY A 78 2.24 -0.19 4.58
N VAL A 79 1.39 0.82 4.38
CA VAL A 79 -0.06 0.76 4.54
C VAL A 79 -0.79 1.38 3.34
N VAL A 80 -1.83 0.72 2.88
CA VAL A 80 -2.76 1.20 1.83
C VAL A 80 -3.92 1.92 2.50
N GLY A 81 -4.25 3.14 2.02
CA GLY A 81 -5.38 3.93 2.53
C GLY A 81 -4.97 5.09 3.42
N ILE A 82 -3.81 5.74 3.15
CA ILE A 82 -3.29 6.87 3.95
C ILE A 82 -4.28 8.03 4.09
N SER A 83 -5.13 8.29 3.08
CA SER A 83 -6.12 9.37 3.11
C SER A 83 -7.10 9.25 4.27
N ILE A 84 -7.34 8.04 4.80
CA ILE A 84 -8.21 7.81 5.96
C ILE A 84 -7.76 8.62 7.18
N PHE A 85 -6.48 8.60 7.51
CA PHE A 85 -5.94 9.30 8.69
C PHE A 85 -5.41 10.71 8.37
N MET A 86 -5.27 11.05 7.08
CA MET A 86 -4.90 12.41 6.65
C MET A 86 -6.10 13.38 6.57
N GLY A 87 -7.28 12.98 7.03
CA GLY A 87 -8.49 13.81 7.05
C GLY A 87 -9.39 13.66 5.82
N GLY A 88 -8.99 12.89 4.81
CA GLY A 88 -9.84 12.50 3.68
C GLY A 88 -10.65 11.24 3.99
N GLY A 89 -11.85 11.12 3.42
CA GLY A 89 -12.62 9.87 3.46
C GLY A 89 -12.47 9.07 2.15
N SER A 90 -11.99 9.74 1.10
CA SER A 90 -11.80 9.20 -0.25
C SER A 90 -10.52 9.77 -0.88
N THR A 91 -10.16 9.25 -2.02
CA THR A 91 -9.01 9.69 -2.82
C THR A 91 -9.32 9.55 -4.31
N PRO A 92 -8.72 10.34 -5.21
CA PRO A 92 -8.85 10.15 -6.65
C PRO A 92 -8.09 8.92 -7.16
N SER A 93 -7.34 8.24 -6.31
CA SER A 93 -6.65 7.00 -6.68
C SER A 93 -7.51 5.76 -6.42
N ARG A 94 -7.20 4.70 -7.16
CA ARG A 94 -7.73 3.35 -7.03
C ARG A 94 -6.60 2.46 -6.49
N ALA A 95 -6.91 1.49 -5.63
CA ALA A 95 -5.93 0.52 -5.16
C ALA A 95 -6.25 -0.87 -5.69
N VAL A 96 -5.29 -1.48 -6.39
CA VAL A 96 -5.43 -2.80 -7.03
C VAL A 96 -4.29 -3.71 -6.57
N VAL A 97 -4.62 -4.95 -6.24
CA VAL A 97 -3.62 -5.96 -5.88
C VAL A 97 -2.82 -6.34 -7.13
N GLN A 98 -1.55 -5.96 -7.16
CA GLN A 98 -0.60 -6.23 -8.23
C GLN A 98 0.03 -7.62 -8.13
N SER A 99 0.30 -8.06 -6.90
CA SER A 99 0.82 -9.40 -6.62
C SER A 99 -0.01 -10.05 -5.52
N ALA A 100 -0.56 -11.22 -5.83
CA ALA A 100 -1.40 -11.95 -4.89
C ALA A 100 -0.61 -12.36 -3.63
N GLY A 101 -1.31 -12.40 -2.50
CA GLY A 101 -0.70 -12.78 -1.23
C GLY A 101 -1.64 -12.57 -0.06
N TRP A 102 -1.08 -12.17 1.06
CA TRP A 102 -1.79 -11.95 2.31
C TRP A 102 -1.44 -10.59 2.89
N GLY A 103 -2.33 -10.11 3.73
CA GLY A 103 -2.14 -8.92 4.52
C GLY A 103 -3.09 -8.91 5.70
N PHE A 104 -3.09 -7.79 6.39
CA PHE A 104 -4.04 -7.50 7.46
C PHE A 104 -4.79 -6.23 7.14
N ARG A 105 -6.04 -6.15 7.56
CA ARG A 105 -6.81 -4.91 7.47
C ARG A 105 -7.22 -4.43 8.85
N LEU A 106 -7.35 -3.13 8.98
CA LEU A 106 -7.80 -2.47 10.19
C LEU A 106 -8.89 -1.47 9.82
N ARG A 107 -9.95 -1.40 10.64
CA ARG A 107 -11.05 -0.48 10.40
C ARG A 107 -10.59 0.98 10.45
N ALA A 108 -11.13 1.80 9.56
CA ALA A 108 -10.84 3.23 9.46
C ALA A 108 -11.05 3.99 10.78
N ALA A 109 -12.08 3.63 11.55
CA ALA A 109 -12.34 4.23 12.85
C ALA A 109 -11.18 4.04 13.83
N VAL A 110 -10.62 2.82 13.89
CA VAL A 110 -9.53 2.47 14.80
C VAL A 110 -8.27 3.27 14.50
N ILE A 111 -7.84 3.30 13.21
CA ILE A 111 -6.63 4.04 12.84
C ILE A 111 -6.79 5.55 13.04
N LYS A 112 -7.98 6.11 12.81
CA LYS A 112 -8.28 7.52 13.07
C LYS A 112 -8.17 7.85 14.57
N GLU A 113 -8.72 6.99 15.42
CA GLU A 113 -8.64 7.16 16.87
C GLU A 113 -7.19 7.11 17.35
N GLU A 114 -6.42 6.11 16.92
CA GLU A 114 -5.02 5.96 17.30
C GLU A 114 -4.14 7.10 16.75
N PHE A 115 -4.39 7.56 15.53
CA PHE A 115 -3.71 8.72 14.94
C PHE A 115 -3.94 10.00 15.76
N ALA A 116 -5.14 10.18 16.32
CA ALA A 116 -5.48 11.36 17.11
C ALA A 116 -4.92 11.32 18.54
N ARG A 117 -4.77 10.12 19.15
CA ARG A 117 -4.41 9.99 20.57
C ARG A 117 -2.96 9.59 20.83
N SER A 118 -2.30 8.91 19.89
CA SER A 118 -0.95 8.37 20.08
C SER A 118 0.08 9.14 19.26
N MET A 119 0.93 9.92 19.91
CA MET A 119 2.02 10.63 19.22
C MET A 119 3.00 9.68 18.51
N PRO A 120 3.38 8.52 19.07
CA PRO A 120 4.19 7.54 18.35
C PRO A 120 3.53 7.04 17.06
N VAL A 121 2.23 6.72 17.08
CA VAL A 121 1.47 6.31 15.89
C VAL A 121 1.40 7.46 14.88
N LEU A 122 1.08 8.67 15.33
CA LEU A 122 1.06 9.86 14.48
C LEU A 122 2.39 10.03 13.73
N HIS A 123 3.51 10.04 14.45
CA HIS A 123 4.83 10.21 13.84
C HIS A 123 5.19 9.06 12.89
N LEU A 124 4.88 7.81 13.25
CA LEU A 124 5.14 6.64 12.40
C LEU A 124 4.37 6.75 11.08
N LEU A 125 3.08 7.05 11.13
CA LEU A 125 2.23 7.17 9.94
C LEU A 125 2.61 8.39 9.08
N LEU A 126 2.98 9.52 9.68
CA LEU A 126 3.46 10.69 8.94
C LEU A 126 4.79 10.43 8.24
N ARG A 127 5.74 9.74 8.89
CA ARG A 127 7.01 9.35 8.26
C ARG A 127 6.79 8.41 7.08
N TYR A 128 5.90 7.44 7.22
CA TYR A 128 5.52 6.58 6.11
C TYR A 128 4.87 7.37 4.96
N THR A 129 3.95 8.28 5.29
CA THR A 129 3.31 9.15 4.29
C THR A 129 4.35 9.99 3.54
N GLN A 130 5.35 10.54 4.24
CA GLN A 130 6.45 11.29 3.61
C GLN A 130 7.24 10.39 2.65
N ALA A 131 7.53 9.15 3.04
CA ALA A 131 8.23 8.19 2.16
C ALA A 131 7.40 7.85 0.91
N LEU A 132 6.09 7.67 1.06
CA LEU A 132 5.17 7.41 -0.05
C LEU A 132 5.08 8.62 -1.01
N ILE A 133 5.01 9.83 -0.49
CA ILE A 133 5.04 11.07 -1.30
C ILE A 133 6.36 11.15 -2.08
N THR A 134 7.48 10.82 -1.45
CA THR A 134 8.78 10.79 -2.12
C THR A 134 8.81 9.75 -3.24
N GLN A 135 8.22 8.57 -3.03
CA GLN A 135 8.09 7.54 -4.07
C GLN A 135 7.25 8.06 -5.26
N MET A 136 6.11 8.71 -4.98
CA MET A 136 5.23 9.30 -6.00
C MET A 136 5.96 10.37 -6.81
N ALA A 137 6.68 11.28 -6.15
CA ALA A 137 7.48 12.31 -6.80
C ALA A 137 8.56 11.71 -7.70
N GLN A 138 9.28 10.70 -7.21
CA GLN A 138 10.28 9.97 -8.00
C GLN A 138 9.66 9.27 -9.21
N THR A 139 8.48 8.65 -9.04
CA THR A 139 7.75 8.03 -10.16
C THR A 139 7.40 9.06 -11.24
N ALA A 140 6.89 10.22 -10.87
CA ALA A 140 6.56 11.29 -11.80
C ALA A 140 7.79 11.79 -12.59
N VAL A 141 8.92 11.97 -11.90
CA VAL A 141 10.19 12.37 -12.54
C VAL A 141 10.69 11.27 -13.50
N CYS A 142 10.64 10.00 -13.08
CA CYS A 142 11.08 8.89 -13.92
C CYS A 142 10.20 8.73 -15.16
N ASN A 143 8.88 8.83 -15.01
CA ASN A 143 7.96 8.74 -16.14
C ASN A 143 8.15 9.88 -17.16
N ARG A 144 8.66 11.03 -16.73
CA ARG A 144 8.96 12.19 -17.61
C ARG A 144 10.28 12.07 -18.34
N HIS A 145 11.32 11.52 -17.71
CA HIS A 145 12.70 11.65 -18.18
C HIS A 145 13.39 10.34 -18.57
N HIS A 146 12.87 9.19 -18.16
CA HIS A 146 13.46 7.90 -18.46
C HIS A 146 12.79 7.24 -19.67
N SER A 147 13.57 6.37 -20.37
CA SER A 147 13.03 5.49 -21.40
C SER A 147 12.10 4.43 -20.78
N LEU A 148 11.24 3.82 -21.61
CA LEU A 148 10.33 2.76 -21.15
C LEU A 148 11.09 1.59 -20.50
N ASP A 149 12.24 1.19 -21.05
CA ASP A 149 13.08 0.14 -20.47
C ASP A 149 13.58 0.50 -19.07
N GLN A 150 13.98 1.75 -18.86
CA GLN A 150 14.43 2.24 -17.56
C GLN A 150 13.26 2.31 -16.55
N GLN A 151 12.08 2.71 -17.00
CA GLN A 151 10.86 2.71 -16.18
C GLN A 151 10.51 1.28 -15.77
N LEU A 152 10.52 0.33 -16.71
CA LEU A 152 10.29 -1.09 -16.44
C LEU A 152 11.30 -1.67 -15.44
N CYS A 153 12.59 -1.42 -15.65
CA CYS A 153 13.63 -1.88 -14.71
C CYS A 153 13.39 -1.34 -13.29
N ARG A 154 13.08 -0.03 -13.16
CA ARG A 154 12.78 0.57 -11.87
C ARG A 154 11.55 -0.08 -11.21
N TRP A 155 10.49 -0.30 -11.98
CA TRP A 155 9.25 -0.89 -11.49
C TRP A 155 9.45 -2.35 -11.03
N LEU A 156 10.22 -3.14 -11.79
CA LEU A 156 10.59 -4.51 -11.40
C LEU A 156 11.42 -4.52 -10.11
N LEU A 157 12.40 -3.64 -9.98
CA LEU A 157 13.21 -3.53 -8.76
C LEU A 157 12.37 -3.13 -7.54
N LEU A 158 11.46 -2.16 -7.70
CA LEU A 158 10.52 -1.77 -6.65
C LEU A 158 9.62 -2.93 -6.21
N SER A 159 9.17 -3.74 -7.18
CA SER A 159 8.33 -4.92 -6.90
C SER A 159 9.13 -6.02 -6.20
N MET A 160 10.37 -6.26 -6.61
CA MET A 160 11.26 -7.25 -5.98
C MET A 160 11.60 -6.88 -4.53
N ASP A 161 11.84 -5.60 -4.24
CA ASP A 161 12.10 -5.13 -2.88
C ASP A 161 10.92 -5.38 -1.93
N ARG A 162 9.69 -5.44 -2.47
CA ARG A 162 8.45 -5.60 -1.70
C ARG A 162 7.96 -7.03 -1.60
N LEU A 163 8.55 -7.95 -2.34
CA LEU A 163 8.23 -9.37 -2.29
C LEU A 163 9.32 -10.13 -1.54
N GLN A 164 8.91 -10.96 -0.61
CA GLN A 164 9.80 -11.93 0.03
C GLN A 164 9.98 -13.14 -0.91
N GLY A 165 10.73 -12.97 -2.01
CA GLY A 165 10.96 -14.04 -2.98
C GLY A 165 11.60 -13.53 -4.27
N THR A 166 11.89 -14.45 -5.18
CA THR A 166 12.53 -14.18 -6.47
C THR A 166 11.58 -14.28 -7.66
N GLU A 167 10.32 -14.66 -7.41
CA GLU A 167 9.31 -14.82 -8.46
C GLU A 167 8.30 -13.68 -8.41
N LEU A 168 8.15 -12.98 -9.53
CA LEU A 168 7.11 -11.98 -9.77
C LEU A 168 6.05 -12.59 -10.68
N VAL A 169 4.82 -12.71 -10.19
CA VAL A 169 3.66 -13.09 -10.99
C VAL A 169 2.86 -11.83 -11.29
N MET A 170 2.80 -11.43 -12.56
CA MET A 170 2.10 -10.23 -12.98
C MET A 170 1.46 -10.41 -14.35
N THR A 171 0.42 -9.63 -14.63
CA THR A 171 -0.26 -9.61 -15.92
C THR A 171 0.32 -8.53 -16.81
N GLN A 172 0.16 -8.69 -18.14
CA GLN A 172 0.56 -7.65 -19.10
C GLN A 172 -0.23 -6.35 -18.89
N GLU A 173 -1.48 -6.44 -18.43
CA GLU A 173 -2.31 -5.29 -18.09
C GLU A 173 -1.70 -4.46 -16.94
N LEU A 174 -1.20 -5.11 -15.90
CA LEU A 174 -0.53 -4.43 -14.78
C LEU A 174 0.77 -3.72 -15.22
N ILE A 175 1.51 -4.32 -16.15
CA ILE A 175 2.70 -3.69 -16.74
C ILE A 175 2.31 -2.46 -17.58
N ALA A 176 1.17 -2.50 -18.25
CA ALA A 176 0.70 -1.39 -19.09
C ALA A 176 0.27 -0.13 -18.31
N HIS A 177 0.04 -0.23 -17.01
CA HIS A 177 -0.28 0.92 -16.12
C HIS A 177 0.97 1.60 -15.53
N MET A 178 2.13 1.09 -15.76
CA MET A 178 3.43 1.52 -15.26
C MET A 178 3.84 2.94 -15.72
#